data_d65be46f25426b1ed83d47949ce55c99
#
_entry.id   d65be46f25426b1ed83d47949ce55c99
#
_cell.length_a   1.000
_cell.length_b   1.000
_cell.length_c   1.000
_cell.angle_alpha   90.00
_cell.angle_beta   90.00
_cell.angle_gamma   90.00
#
_symmetry.space_group_name_H-M   'P 1'
#
loop_
_entity.id
_entity.type
_entity.pdbx_description
1 polymer ?
#
loop_
_entity_poly.entity_id
_entity_poly.type
_entity_poly.pdbx_seq_one_letter_code
_entity_poly.pdbx_strand_id
1 'polypeptide(L)'
;MGTVCCLRYSKSAGGKIYQIIFHDVTEILQLRRKNQQWDLMERSALYTAITSAYPMIIFGNLTRNTCSVLDQEGQSLHSLDCGSYDAMVNGVLGSVAPEYRDEFTSKFARQNQLAEYERGAHETYMEHRQLLDDGQYHWVSAHKIKVENPVNDDILTVSLIRCIDEQKDNEAEKNQILRTALGAAEAANNAKTEFLSRMSHEIRTPMNAIIGMTAIALSALDNKERISDCLAKIGISARFLLSLINDILDMSRIESGRMSLAHEKFDFEEMIKRSELSFLSAGGREGLEI
;
A
#
# COMPACT_ATOMS: atom_id res chain seq x y z
N MET A 1 -15.34 -17.60 -54.49
CA MET A 1 -16.31 -18.73 -54.61
C MET A 1 -15.53 -20.02 -54.46
N GLY A 2 -15.85 -20.82 -53.45
CA GLY A 2 -15.23 -22.12 -53.23
C GLY A 2 -16.28 -23.21 -53.52
N THR A 3 -16.06 -23.99 -54.57
CA THR A 3 -16.95 -25.09 -54.93
C THR A 3 -16.19 -26.40 -54.73
N VAL A 4 -16.72 -27.29 -53.91
CA VAL A 4 -16.18 -28.66 -53.79
C VAL A 4 -17.00 -29.57 -54.69
N CYS A 5 -16.32 -30.29 -55.60
CA CYS A 5 -16.91 -31.26 -56.45
C CYS A 5 -16.69 -32.66 -55.87
N CYS A 6 -17.75 -33.37 -55.57
CA CYS A 6 -17.71 -34.78 -55.16
C CYS A 6 -18.18 -35.69 -56.26
N LEU A 7 -17.35 -36.63 -56.69
CA LEU A 7 -17.66 -37.59 -57.72
C LEU A 7 -18.07 -38.91 -57.06
N ARG A 8 -19.33 -39.27 -57.17
CA ARG A 8 -19.85 -40.56 -56.71
C ARG A 8 -20.00 -41.51 -57.86
N TYR A 9 -19.37 -42.63 -57.74
CA TYR A 9 -19.45 -43.70 -58.78
C TYR A 9 -20.37 -44.79 -58.26
N SER A 10 -21.31 -45.22 -59.09
CA SER A 10 -22.10 -46.40 -58.84
C SER A 10 -22.13 -47.25 -60.11
N LYS A 11 -22.08 -48.58 -59.95
CA LYS A 11 -22.17 -49.55 -61.03
C LYS A 11 -23.59 -50.14 -61.07
N SER A 12 -24.33 -49.97 -62.12
CA SER A 12 -25.64 -50.54 -62.33
C SER A 12 -25.59 -51.57 -63.47
N ALA A 13 -26.56 -52.46 -63.53
CA ALA A 13 -26.65 -53.54 -64.55
C ALA A 13 -26.67 -53.04 -66.02
N GLY A 14 -26.87 -51.74 -66.21
CA GLY A 14 -26.90 -51.13 -67.58
C GLY A 14 -25.74 -50.18 -67.87
N GLY A 15 -24.71 -50.04 -67.01
CA GLY A 15 -23.59 -49.16 -67.26
C GLY A 15 -23.00 -48.48 -66.00
N LYS A 16 -22.03 -47.62 -66.22
CA LYS A 16 -21.39 -46.78 -65.17
C LYS A 16 -22.17 -45.48 -65.05
N ILE A 17 -22.69 -45.17 -63.86
CA ILE A 17 -23.35 -43.89 -63.54
C ILE A 17 -22.40 -43.05 -62.70
N TYR A 18 -22.14 -41.82 -63.15
CA TYR A 18 -21.36 -40.84 -62.48
C TYR A 18 -22.30 -39.73 -61.98
N GLN A 19 -22.29 -39.48 -60.71
CA GLN A 19 -23.04 -38.38 -60.09
C GLN A 19 -22.04 -37.34 -59.62
N ILE A 20 -22.15 -36.14 -60.13
CA ILE A 20 -21.33 -34.98 -59.68
C ILE A 20 -22.21 -34.14 -58.79
N ILE A 21 -21.79 -33.97 -57.57
CA ILE A 21 -22.47 -33.14 -56.56
C ILE A 21 -21.58 -31.92 -56.30
N PHE A 22 -22.12 -30.76 -56.57
CA PHE A 22 -21.46 -29.50 -56.29
C PHE A 22 -21.97 -28.95 -54.91
N HIS A 23 -21.06 -28.68 -54.02
CA HIS A 23 -21.37 -28.00 -52.77
C HIS A 23 -20.73 -26.60 -52.78
N ASP A 24 -21.54 -25.58 -52.57
CA ASP A 24 -21.02 -24.25 -52.28
C ASP A 24 -20.52 -24.20 -50.84
N VAL A 25 -19.21 -24.08 -50.67
CA VAL A 25 -18.54 -24.01 -49.37
C VAL A 25 -18.05 -22.60 -49.04
N THR A 26 -18.51 -21.59 -49.80
CA THR A 26 -18.05 -20.20 -49.66
C THR A 26 -18.27 -19.69 -48.26
N GLU A 27 -19.43 -19.91 -47.68
CA GLU A 27 -19.77 -19.48 -46.31
C GLU A 27 -18.90 -20.18 -45.26
N ILE A 28 -18.69 -21.49 -45.41
CA ILE A 28 -17.83 -22.28 -44.51
C ILE A 28 -16.38 -21.79 -44.58
N LEU A 29 -15.88 -21.48 -45.77
CA LEU A 29 -14.52 -20.95 -45.94
C LEU A 29 -14.38 -19.53 -45.38
N GLN A 30 -15.40 -18.68 -45.51
CA GLN A 30 -15.44 -17.35 -44.91
C GLN A 30 -15.45 -17.41 -43.40
N LEU A 31 -16.28 -18.27 -42.80
CA LEU A 31 -16.32 -18.50 -41.34
C LEU A 31 -14.98 -19.03 -40.82
N ARG A 32 -14.37 -20.00 -41.50
CA ARG A 32 -13.05 -20.51 -41.13
C ARG A 32 -11.97 -19.41 -41.16
N ARG A 33 -11.95 -18.58 -42.22
CA ARG A 33 -11.00 -17.45 -42.30
C ARG A 33 -11.23 -16.44 -41.19
N LYS A 34 -12.48 -16.11 -40.90
CA LYS A 34 -12.84 -15.19 -39.83
C LYS A 34 -12.40 -15.71 -38.46
N ASN A 35 -12.62 -16.98 -38.16
CA ASN A 35 -12.17 -17.62 -36.93
C ASN A 35 -10.65 -17.67 -36.86
N GLN A 36 -9.93 -18.00 -37.91
CA GLN A 36 -8.47 -17.98 -37.94
C GLN A 36 -7.91 -16.56 -37.70
N GLN A 37 -8.54 -15.55 -38.32
CA GLN A 37 -8.15 -14.15 -38.08
C GLN A 37 -8.39 -13.73 -36.62
N TRP A 38 -9.52 -14.16 -36.05
CA TRP A 38 -9.86 -13.89 -34.66
C TRP A 38 -8.85 -14.54 -33.69
N ASP A 39 -8.54 -15.83 -33.89
CA ASP A 39 -7.55 -16.56 -33.09
C ASP A 39 -6.16 -15.91 -33.17
N LEU A 40 -5.74 -15.46 -34.36
CA LEU A 40 -4.48 -14.74 -34.54
C LEU A 40 -4.48 -13.39 -33.80
N MET A 41 -5.59 -12.67 -33.89
CA MET A 41 -5.74 -11.37 -33.23
C MET A 41 -5.74 -11.52 -31.71
N GLU A 42 -6.44 -12.52 -31.17
CA GLU A 42 -6.47 -12.83 -29.74
C GLU A 42 -5.07 -13.21 -29.23
N ARG A 43 -4.37 -14.11 -29.93
CA ARG A 43 -2.99 -14.48 -29.56
C ARG A 43 -2.04 -13.29 -29.63
N SER A 44 -2.15 -12.44 -30.65
CA SER A 44 -1.33 -11.22 -30.75
C SER A 44 -1.61 -10.24 -29.63
N ALA A 45 -2.88 -10.05 -29.24
CA ALA A 45 -3.27 -9.18 -28.14
C ALA A 45 -2.74 -9.70 -26.79
N LEU A 46 -2.90 -11.01 -26.53
CA LEU A 46 -2.35 -11.65 -25.33
C LEU A 46 -0.82 -11.54 -25.30
N TYR A 47 -0.16 -11.80 -26.41
CA TYR A 47 1.28 -11.66 -26.52
C TYR A 47 1.73 -10.23 -26.18
N THR A 48 1.12 -9.23 -26.81
CA THR A 48 1.45 -7.82 -26.56
C THR A 48 1.21 -7.43 -25.09
N ALA A 49 0.10 -7.88 -24.50
CA ALA A 49 -0.21 -7.58 -23.11
C ALA A 49 0.82 -8.20 -22.13
N ILE A 50 1.22 -9.45 -22.38
CA ILE A 50 2.19 -10.13 -21.52
C ILE A 50 3.58 -9.51 -21.66
N THR A 51 4.03 -9.26 -22.90
CA THR A 51 5.37 -8.69 -23.15
C THR A 51 5.48 -7.23 -22.72
N SER A 52 4.39 -6.46 -22.68
CA SER A 52 4.41 -5.11 -22.10
C SER A 52 4.51 -5.11 -20.58
N ALA A 53 3.96 -6.14 -19.91
CA ALA A 53 4.01 -6.27 -18.45
C ALA A 53 5.31 -6.94 -17.97
N TYR A 54 5.87 -7.83 -18.78
CA TYR A 54 7.08 -8.59 -18.48
C TYR A 54 8.06 -8.50 -19.65
N PRO A 55 9.06 -7.62 -19.54
CA PRO A 55 10.04 -7.40 -20.61
C PRO A 55 10.83 -8.66 -21.00
N MET A 56 10.97 -9.60 -20.08
CA MET A 56 11.66 -10.86 -20.34
C MET A 56 10.79 -12.05 -19.94
N ILE A 57 10.63 -12.98 -20.89
CA ILE A 57 9.90 -14.23 -20.70
C ILE A 57 10.80 -15.39 -21.11
N ILE A 58 10.96 -16.37 -20.23
CA ILE A 58 11.79 -17.56 -20.48
C ILE A 58 10.90 -18.79 -20.48
N PHE A 59 10.90 -19.53 -21.59
CA PHE A 59 10.30 -20.84 -21.70
C PHE A 59 11.33 -21.90 -21.39
N GLY A 60 11.09 -22.75 -20.41
CA GLY A 60 11.97 -23.84 -20.02
C GLY A 60 11.31 -25.19 -20.20
N ASN A 61 12.06 -26.16 -20.76
CA ASN A 61 11.74 -27.58 -20.66
C ASN A 61 12.73 -28.20 -19.66
N LEU A 62 12.25 -28.41 -18.44
CA LEU A 62 13.11 -28.91 -17.36
C LEU A 62 13.51 -30.38 -17.58
N THR A 63 12.64 -31.18 -18.21
CA THR A 63 12.94 -32.59 -18.51
C THR A 63 14.06 -32.71 -19.52
N ARG A 64 14.03 -31.92 -20.59
CA ARG A 64 15.04 -31.94 -21.67
C ARG A 64 16.22 -31.00 -21.44
N ASN A 65 16.19 -30.22 -20.36
CA ASN A 65 17.21 -29.22 -20.06
C ASN A 65 17.39 -28.20 -21.20
N THR A 66 16.30 -27.70 -21.78
CA THR A 66 16.33 -26.69 -22.85
C THR A 66 15.55 -25.45 -22.43
N CYS A 67 15.93 -24.30 -22.98
CA CYS A 67 15.19 -23.05 -22.79
C CYS A 67 15.18 -22.18 -24.05
N SER A 68 14.22 -21.27 -24.12
CA SER A 68 14.17 -20.18 -25.08
C SER A 68 13.77 -18.89 -24.39
N VAL A 69 14.37 -17.78 -24.77
CA VAL A 69 14.08 -16.46 -24.24
C VAL A 69 13.31 -15.65 -25.26
N LEU A 70 12.29 -15.00 -24.77
CA LEU A 70 11.54 -14.03 -25.51
C LEU A 70 11.86 -12.66 -24.88
N ASP A 71 12.52 -11.81 -25.66
CA ASP A 71 12.93 -10.46 -25.26
C ASP A 71 12.18 -9.42 -26.11
N GLN A 72 11.82 -8.29 -25.49
CA GLN A 72 11.42 -7.11 -26.26
C GLN A 72 12.69 -6.41 -26.74
N GLU A 73 12.78 -6.15 -28.04
CA GLU A 73 13.89 -5.41 -28.66
C GLU A 73 14.27 -4.18 -27.85
N GLY A 74 15.45 -4.23 -27.21
CA GLY A 74 16.09 -3.08 -26.58
C GLY A 74 16.23 -3.10 -25.07
N GLN A 75 15.73 -4.13 -24.37
CA GLN A 75 16.03 -4.34 -22.94
C GLN A 75 16.73 -5.69 -22.74
N SER A 76 17.94 -5.80 -23.31
CA SER A 76 18.77 -7.00 -23.15
C SER A 76 19.28 -7.09 -21.71
N LEU A 77 18.66 -7.93 -20.93
CA LEU A 77 19.41 -8.63 -19.88
C LEU A 77 20.40 -9.54 -20.62
N HIS A 78 21.68 -9.22 -20.67
CA HIS A 78 22.79 -9.91 -21.36
C HIS A 78 22.34 -11.08 -22.23
N SER A 79 22.73 -11.11 -23.51
CA SER A 79 22.36 -12.17 -24.45
C SER A 79 22.60 -13.54 -23.81
N LEU A 80 21.56 -14.08 -23.20
CA LEU A 80 21.61 -15.42 -22.62
C LEU A 80 21.64 -16.38 -23.80
N ASP A 81 22.83 -16.93 -24.10
CA ASP A 81 22.94 -18.04 -25.01
C ASP A 81 22.26 -19.24 -24.34
N CYS A 82 20.98 -19.40 -24.62
CA CYS A 82 20.12 -20.41 -24.02
C CYS A 82 20.35 -21.79 -24.63
N GLY A 83 21.61 -22.26 -24.65
CA GLY A 83 21.90 -23.61 -25.05
C GLY A 83 21.25 -24.65 -24.15
N SER A 84 21.30 -24.46 -22.85
CA SER A 84 20.62 -25.33 -21.88
C SER A 84 20.02 -24.51 -20.73
N TYR A 85 18.98 -25.05 -20.11
CA TYR A 85 18.35 -24.42 -18.95
C TYR A 85 19.35 -24.23 -17.78
N ASP A 86 20.20 -25.25 -17.52
CA ASP A 86 21.23 -25.17 -16.48
C ASP A 86 22.27 -24.08 -16.78
N ALA A 87 22.69 -23.91 -18.04
CA ALA A 87 23.62 -22.86 -18.44
C ALA A 87 23.01 -21.47 -18.27
N MET A 88 21.73 -21.30 -18.61
CA MET A 88 20.99 -20.07 -18.42
C MET A 88 20.91 -19.70 -16.95
N VAL A 89 20.49 -20.62 -16.06
CA VAL A 89 20.41 -20.37 -14.60
C VAL A 89 21.77 -19.98 -14.03
N ASN A 90 22.86 -20.66 -14.44
CA ASN A 90 24.21 -20.33 -14.01
C ASN A 90 24.67 -18.95 -14.51
N GLY A 91 24.30 -18.60 -15.74
CA GLY A 91 24.57 -17.26 -16.29
C GLY A 91 23.91 -16.16 -15.50
N VAL A 92 22.61 -16.33 -15.21
CA VAL A 92 21.84 -15.38 -14.39
C VAL A 92 22.39 -15.30 -12.96
N LEU A 93 22.78 -16.42 -12.35
CA LEU A 93 23.34 -16.45 -11.00
C LEU A 93 24.55 -15.53 -10.83
N GLY A 94 25.35 -15.36 -11.90
CA GLY A 94 26.49 -14.43 -11.90
C GLY A 94 26.09 -12.97 -11.69
N SER A 95 24.93 -12.56 -12.21
CA SER A 95 24.39 -11.21 -12.09
C SER A 95 23.53 -10.99 -10.83
N VAL A 96 23.10 -12.07 -10.15
CA VAL A 96 22.35 -11.97 -8.88
C VAL A 96 23.28 -11.45 -7.78
N ALA A 97 22.79 -10.50 -6.98
CA ALA A 97 23.54 -9.95 -5.86
C ALA A 97 23.90 -11.06 -4.85
N PRO A 98 25.12 -11.02 -4.26
CA PRO A 98 25.68 -12.11 -3.48
C PRO A 98 24.76 -12.65 -2.39
N GLU A 99 24.04 -11.75 -1.71
CA GLU A 99 23.12 -12.08 -0.62
C GLU A 99 21.90 -12.91 -1.04
N TYR A 100 21.55 -12.92 -2.33
CA TYR A 100 20.39 -13.66 -2.87
C TYR A 100 20.78 -14.96 -3.60
N ARG A 101 22.07 -15.24 -3.81
CA ARG A 101 22.53 -16.35 -4.65
C ARG A 101 22.13 -17.73 -4.14
N ASP A 102 22.22 -17.94 -2.85
CA ASP A 102 21.87 -19.23 -2.24
C ASP A 102 20.36 -19.50 -2.37
N GLU A 103 19.52 -18.47 -2.10
CA GLU A 103 18.08 -18.57 -2.28
C GLU A 103 17.71 -18.76 -3.74
N PHE A 104 18.35 -18.00 -4.65
CA PHE A 104 18.15 -18.13 -6.10
C PHE A 104 18.47 -19.55 -6.57
N THR A 105 19.61 -20.10 -6.16
CA THR A 105 20.02 -21.47 -6.51
C THR A 105 19.03 -22.49 -5.95
N SER A 106 18.61 -22.34 -4.70
CA SER A 106 17.61 -23.20 -4.07
C SER A 106 16.30 -23.24 -4.84
N LYS A 107 15.84 -22.07 -5.30
CA LYS A 107 14.54 -21.91 -5.98
C LYS A 107 14.58 -22.23 -7.48
N PHE A 108 15.67 -21.91 -8.19
CA PHE A 108 15.69 -21.94 -9.65
C PHE A 108 16.61 -23.01 -10.27
N ALA A 109 17.46 -23.68 -9.47
CA ALA A 109 18.22 -24.82 -10.00
C ALA A 109 17.28 -25.91 -10.49
N ARG A 110 17.56 -26.45 -11.69
CA ARG A 110 16.69 -27.41 -12.40
C ARG A 110 16.30 -28.61 -11.55
N GLN A 111 17.26 -29.20 -10.84
CA GLN A 111 17.02 -30.36 -9.98
C GLN A 111 16.05 -30.07 -8.83
N ASN A 112 16.21 -28.90 -8.20
CA ASN A 112 15.33 -28.46 -7.11
C ASN A 112 13.92 -28.21 -7.63
N GLN A 113 13.81 -27.57 -8.78
CA GLN A 113 12.53 -27.31 -9.43
C GLN A 113 11.78 -28.60 -9.80
N LEU A 114 12.48 -29.60 -10.37
CA LEU A 114 11.89 -30.89 -10.67
C LEU A 114 11.34 -31.56 -9.41
N ALA A 115 12.12 -31.57 -8.32
CA ALA A 115 11.69 -32.12 -7.04
C ALA A 115 10.48 -31.37 -6.42
N GLU A 116 10.43 -30.04 -6.54
CA GLU A 116 9.32 -29.22 -6.06
C GLU A 116 8.03 -29.51 -6.87
N TYR A 117 8.13 -29.63 -8.20
CA TYR A 117 6.98 -29.94 -9.06
C TYR A 117 6.47 -31.37 -8.88
N GLU A 118 7.32 -32.32 -8.55
CA GLU A 118 6.93 -33.67 -8.13
C GLU A 118 6.16 -33.69 -6.79
N ARG A 119 6.47 -32.77 -5.91
CA ARG A 119 5.74 -32.55 -4.62
C ARG A 119 4.43 -31.81 -4.77
N GLY A 120 4.09 -31.38 -5.99
CA GLY A 120 2.83 -30.67 -6.29
C GLY A 120 2.92 -29.15 -6.29
N ALA A 121 4.11 -28.58 -6.28
CA ALA A 121 4.26 -27.14 -6.52
C ALA A 121 3.83 -26.80 -7.95
N HIS A 122 3.27 -25.62 -8.15
CA HIS A 122 2.85 -25.15 -9.49
C HIS A 122 3.57 -23.88 -9.90
N GLU A 123 4.15 -23.15 -8.95
CA GLU A 123 4.84 -21.87 -9.19
C GLU A 123 6.01 -21.67 -8.25
N THR A 124 6.92 -20.79 -8.67
CA THR A 124 8.07 -20.35 -7.85
C THR A 124 8.19 -18.83 -8.04
N TYR A 125 8.28 -18.09 -6.94
CA TYR A 125 8.41 -16.64 -6.94
C TYR A 125 9.60 -16.20 -6.10
N MET A 126 10.30 -15.18 -6.60
CA MET A 126 11.41 -14.54 -5.86
C MET A 126 11.56 -13.09 -6.30
N GLU A 127 11.82 -12.22 -5.34
CA GLU A 127 12.33 -10.87 -5.56
C GLU A 127 13.79 -10.82 -5.11
N HIS A 128 14.65 -10.28 -5.95
CA HIS A 128 16.09 -10.21 -5.65
C HIS A 128 16.71 -9.01 -6.34
N ARG A 129 17.91 -8.65 -5.94
CA ARG A 129 18.70 -7.64 -6.64
C ARG A 129 19.56 -8.30 -7.71
N GLN A 130 19.50 -7.77 -8.92
CA GLN A 130 20.23 -8.27 -10.08
C GLN A 130 20.94 -7.13 -10.78
N LEU A 131 22.21 -7.38 -11.17
CA LEU A 131 23.02 -6.48 -11.96
C LEU A 131 22.49 -6.47 -13.39
N LEU A 132 22.07 -5.30 -13.89
CA LEU A 132 21.60 -5.10 -15.26
C LEU A 132 22.68 -4.47 -16.15
N ASP A 133 22.36 -4.22 -17.42
CA ASP A 133 23.29 -3.73 -18.44
C ASP A 133 23.83 -2.32 -18.16
N ASP A 134 23.15 -1.52 -17.36
CA ASP A 134 23.60 -0.22 -16.88
C ASP A 134 24.70 -0.29 -15.80
N GLY A 135 25.05 -1.50 -15.36
CA GLY A 135 26.06 -1.74 -14.32
C GLY A 135 25.56 -1.48 -12.89
N GLN A 136 24.24 -1.36 -12.68
CA GLN A 136 23.63 -1.16 -11.38
C GLN A 136 22.79 -2.36 -10.93
N TYR A 137 22.62 -2.50 -9.62
CA TYR A 137 21.74 -3.51 -9.05
C TYR A 137 20.30 -2.97 -8.96
N HIS A 138 19.40 -3.63 -9.67
CA HIS A 138 17.97 -3.35 -9.69
C HIS A 138 17.19 -4.42 -8.94
N TRP A 139 16.04 -4.06 -8.42
CA TRP A 139 15.08 -5.04 -7.92
C TRP A 139 14.38 -5.73 -9.09
N VAL A 140 14.47 -7.03 -9.12
CA VAL A 140 13.87 -7.88 -10.14
C VAL A 140 12.93 -8.88 -9.49
N SER A 141 11.74 -9.04 -10.03
CA SER A 141 10.85 -10.14 -9.71
C SER A 141 10.96 -11.23 -10.78
N ALA A 142 11.15 -12.46 -10.32
CA ALA A 142 11.15 -13.66 -11.15
C ALA A 142 10.00 -14.56 -10.71
N HIS A 143 9.00 -14.72 -11.57
CA HIS A 143 7.84 -15.58 -11.34
C HIS A 143 7.85 -16.71 -12.36
N LYS A 144 8.04 -17.93 -11.91
CA LYS A 144 8.05 -19.13 -12.74
C LYS A 144 6.81 -19.96 -12.48
N ILE A 145 6.16 -20.37 -13.54
CA ILE A 145 4.91 -21.13 -13.53
C ILE A 145 5.11 -22.42 -14.32
N LYS A 146 4.67 -23.54 -13.76
CA LYS A 146 4.57 -24.83 -14.47
C LYS A 146 3.41 -24.76 -15.43
N VAL A 147 3.67 -25.12 -16.70
CA VAL A 147 2.64 -25.12 -17.75
C VAL A 147 2.25 -26.56 -18.05
N GLU A 148 0.95 -26.80 -18.23
CA GLU A 148 0.45 -28.10 -18.68
C GLU A 148 0.95 -28.42 -20.09
N ASN A 149 1.43 -29.63 -20.27
CA ASN A 149 1.93 -30.12 -21.56
C ASN A 149 1.00 -31.23 -22.05
N PRO A 150 0.10 -30.93 -23.00
CA PRO A 150 -0.87 -31.91 -23.50
C PRO A 150 -0.26 -32.95 -24.47
N VAL A 151 1.04 -32.79 -24.84
CA VAL A 151 1.68 -33.60 -25.88
C VAL A 151 2.48 -34.76 -25.29
N ASN A 152 3.12 -34.53 -24.12
CA ASN A 152 3.96 -35.53 -23.44
C ASN A 152 4.13 -35.16 -21.97
N ASP A 153 4.87 -35.99 -21.21
CA ASP A 153 5.13 -35.82 -19.79
C ASP A 153 6.30 -34.86 -19.49
N ASP A 154 6.81 -34.12 -20.47
CA ASP A 154 7.85 -33.12 -20.24
C ASP A 154 7.33 -32.00 -19.34
N ILE A 155 8.10 -31.63 -18.35
CA ILE A 155 7.80 -30.51 -17.45
C ILE A 155 8.20 -29.19 -18.13
N LEU A 156 7.20 -28.45 -18.53
CA LEU A 156 7.34 -27.11 -19.15
C LEU A 156 7.14 -26.02 -18.12
N THR A 157 7.90 -24.95 -18.25
CA THR A 157 7.78 -23.78 -17.39
C THR A 157 7.84 -22.48 -18.19
N VAL A 158 7.16 -21.46 -17.70
CA VAL A 158 7.28 -20.08 -18.15
C VAL A 158 7.76 -19.23 -16.99
N SER A 159 8.87 -18.52 -17.18
CA SER A 159 9.36 -17.53 -16.21
C SER A 159 9.06 -16.13 -16.73
N LEU A 160 8.41 -15.33 -15.91
CA LEU A 160 8.03 -13.95 -16.15
C LEU A 160 8.94 -13.07 -15.30
N ILE A 161 9.72 -12.21 -15.93
CA ILE A 161 10.75 -11.42 -15.26
C ILE A 161 10.52 -9.93 -15.56
N ARG A 162 10.56 -9.11 -14.51
CA ARG A 162 10.45 -7.65 -14.64
C ARG A 162 11.23 -6.91 -13.56
N CYS A 163 11.67 -5.72 -13.88
CA CYS A 163 12.18 -4.77 -12.88
C CYS A 163 11.01 -4.24 -12.04
N ILE A 164 11.24 -4.13 -10.73
CA ILE A 164 10.25 -3.67 -9.74
C ILE A 164 10.76 -2.52 -8.87
N ASP A 165 11.76 -1.77 -9.32
CA ASP A 165 12.34 -0.63 -8.59
C ASP A 165 11.27 0.41 -8.25
N GLU A 166 10.49 0.83 -9.24
CA GLU A 166 9.40 1.80 -9.03
C GLU A 166 8.38 1.29 -7.99
N GLN A 167 8.10 -0.01 -8.00
CA GLN A 167 7.21 -0.61 -7.00
C GLN A 167 7.83 -0.54 -5.60
N LYS A 168 9.14 -0.85 -5.47
CA LYS A 168 9.88 -0.78 -4.20
C LYS A 168 10.00 0.63 -3.68
N ASP A 169 10.29 1.60 -4.56
CA ASP A 169 10.37 3.01 -4.19
C ASP A 169 9.01 3.54 -3.71
N ASN A 170 7.94 3.24 -4.43
CA ASN A 170 6.58 3.59 -4.02
C ASN A 170 6.18 2.95 -2.69
N GLU A 171 6.58 1.71 -2.44
CA GLU A 171 6.33 1.02 -1.17
C GLU A 171 7.12 1.67 -0.02
N ALA A 172 8.39 2.01 -0.25
CA ALA A 172 9.24 2.70 0.72
C ALA A 172 8.68 4.08 1.07
N GLU A 173 8.24 4.85 0.07
CA GLU A 173 7.62 6.16 0.27
C GLU A 173 6.34 6.06 1.10
N LYS A 174 5.44 5.13 0.74
CA LYS A 174 4.20 4.89 1.52
C LYS A 174 4.49 4.50 2.96
N ASN A 175 5.47 3.64 3.18
CA ASN A 175 5.88 3.22 4.51
C ASN A 175 6.46 4.40 5.31
N GLN A 176 7.21 5.30 4.69
CA GLN A 176 7.74 6.49 5.33
C GLN A 176 6.62 7.47 5.74
N ILE A 177 5.66 7.72 4.84
CA ILE A 177 4.49 8.56 5.13
C ILE A 177 3.69 7.96 6.29
N LEU A 178 3.45 6.66 6.27
CA LEU A 178 2.70 5.98 7.34
C LEU A 178 3.40 6.08 8.69
N ARG A 179 4.73 5.88 8.74
CA ARG A 179 5.53 6.02 9.97
C ARG A 179 5.47 7.45 10.52
N THR A 180 5.57 8.44 9.64
CA THR A 180 5.50 9.86 10.03
C THR A 180 4.11 10.20 10.59
N ALA A 181 3.04 9.75 9.93
CA ALA A 181 1.67 9.96 10.39
C ALA A 181 1.39 9.28 11.74
N LEU A 182 1.89 8.04 11.92
CA LEU A 182 1.77 7.31 13.18
C LEU A 182 2.48 8.04 14.32
N GLY A 183 3.72 8.48 14.10
CA GLY A 183 4.48 9.24 15.09
C GLY A 183 3.81 10.56 15.49
N ALA A 184 3.23 11.28 14.53
CA ALA A 184 2.46 12.49 14.80
C ALA A 184 1.19 12.21 15.62
N ALA A 185 0.47 11.13 15.30
CA ALA A 185 -0.73 10.73 16.03
C ALA A 185 -0.40 10.29 17.47
N GLU A 186 0.69 9.55 17.68
CA GLU A 186 1.16 9.15 19.01
C GLU A 186 1.58 10.38 19.85
N ALA A 187 2.30 11.33 19.26
CA ALA A 187 2.70 12.56 19.93
C ALA A 187 1.47 13.39 20.35
N ALA A 188 0.48 13.53 19.47
CA ALA A 188 -0.76 14.22 19.78
C ALA A 188 -1.56 13.53 20.90
N ASN A 189 -1.63 12.20 20.88
CA ASN A 189 -2.32 11.42 21.92
C ASN A 189 -1.61 11.53 23.28
N ASN A 190 -0.28 11.51 23.30
CA ASN A 190 0.51 11.68 24.52
C ASN A 190 0.33 13.09 25.11
N ALA A 191 0.39 14.13 24.27
CA ALA A 191 0.12 15.50 24.68
C ALA A 191 -1.29 15.66 25.27
N LYS A 192 -2.31 15.04 24.65
CA LYS A 192 -3.67 15.02 25.17
C LYS A 192 -3.77 14.33 26.53
N THR A 193 -3.10 13.22 26.70
CA THR A 193 -3.10 12.46 27.97
C THR A 193 -2.42 13.27 29.09
N GLU A 194 -1.30 13.89 28.78
CA GLU A 194 -0.57 14.76 29.73
C GLU A 194 -1.43 15.98 30.11
N PHE A 195 -2.07 16.63 29.14
CA PHE A 195 -2.99 17.73 29.37
C PHE A 195 -4.12 17.33 30.33
N LEU A 196 -4.80 16.20 30.06
CA LEU A 196 -5.88 15.72 30.92
C LEU A 196 -5.40 15.40 32.36
N SER A 197 -4.20 14.84 32.50
CA SER A 197 -3.60 14.55 33.80
C SER A 197 -3.33 15.84 34.57
N ARG A 198 -2.73 16.87 33.93
CA ARG A 198 -2.50 18.18 34.56
C ARG A 198 -3.82 18.84 34.94
N MET A 199 -4.79 18.88 34.07
CA MET A 199 -6.11 19.47 34.35
C MET A 199 -6.80 18.78 35.50
N SER A 200 -6.71 17.46 35.60
CA SER A 200 -7.24 16.69 36.72
C SER A 200 -6.62 17.11 38.05
N HIS A 201 -5.31 17.38 38.04
CA HIS A 201 -4.59 17.83 39.24
C HIS A 201 -4.95 19.27 39.60
N GLU A 202 -5.02 20.18 38.62
CA GLU A 202 -5.38 21.58 38.82
C GLU A 202 -6.84 21.77 39.28
N ILE A 203 -7.76 20.91 38.85
CA ILE A 203 -9.14 20.89 39.35
C ILE A 203 -9.21 20.37 40.81
N ARG A 204 -8.44 19.33 41.14
CA ARG A 204 -8.49 18.68 42.43
C ARG A 204 -8.05 19.62 43.57
N THR A 205 -7.04 20.45 43.33
CA THR A 205 -6.47 21.37 44.35
C THR A 205 -7.51 22.36 44.89
N PRO A 206 -8.18 23.20 44.08
CA PRO A 206 -9.20 24.12 44.58
C PRO A 206 -10.45 23.39 45.12
N MET A 207 -10.82 22.22 44.57
CA MET A 207 -11.90 21.41 45.12
C MET A 207 -11.59 20.96 46.55
N ASN A 208 -10.39 20.43 46.79
CA ASN A 208 -9.98 20.00 48.11
C ASN A 208 -9.91 21.19 49.09
N ALA A 209 -9.49 22.38 48.63
CA ALA A 209 -9.53 23.59 49.41
C ALA A 209 -10.96 23.99 49.81
N ILE A 210 -11.91 23.96 48.88
CA ILE A 210 -13.33 24.23 49.14
C ILE A 210 -13.87 23.24 50.17
N ILE A 211 -13.66 21.94 49.98
CA ILE A 211 -14.12 20.89 50.92
C ILE A 211 -13.51 21.06 52.28
N GLY A 212 -12.19 21.30 52.36
CA GLY A 212 -11.48 21.49 53.64
C GLY A 212 -11.94 22.74 54.38
N MET A 213 -12.08 23.89 53.69
CA MET A 213 -12.57 25.12 54.30
C MET A 213 -14.03 25.01 54.74
N THR A 214 -14.86 24.29 54.00
CA THR A 214 -16.25 23.99 54.42
C THR A 214 -16.28 23.17 55.72
N ALA A 215 -15.47 22.13 55.84
CA ALA A 215 -15.37 21.32 57.05
C ALA A 215 -14.90 22.13 58.26
N ILE A 216 -13.91 23.03 58.06
CA ILE A 216 -13.41 23.92 59.11
C ILE A 216 -14.51 24.92 59.55
N ALA A 217 -15.22 25.53 58.58
CA ALA A 217 -16.31 26.47 58.90
C ALA A 217 -17.42 25.79 59.71
N LEU A 218 -17.79 24.56 59.36
CA LEU A 218 -18.80 23.77 60.11
C LEU A 218 -18.36 23.39 61.50
N SER A 219 -17.04 23.22 61.76
CA SER A 219 -16.50 22.91 63.08
C SER A 219 -16.33 24.17 63.99
N ALA A 220 -16.47 25.36 63.42
CA ALA A 220 -16.22 26.62 64.12
C ALA A 220 -17.46 27.53 64.08
N LEU A 221 -18.67 26.99 64.19
CA LEU A 221 -19.93 27.74 64.09
C LEU A 221 -20.09 28.89 65.06
N ASP A 222 -19.44 28.83 66.21
CA ASP A 222 -19.45 29.89 67.19
C ASP A 222 -18.43 31.03 66.99
N ASN A 223 -17.56 30.87 65.94
CA ASN A 223 -16.51 31.87 65.65
C ASN A 223 -16.76 32.52 64.30
N LYS A 224 -17.44 33.68 64.33
CA LYS A 224 -17.82 34.42 63.09
C LYS A 224 -16.64 34.83 62.21
N GLU A 225 -15.51 35.18 62.83
CA GLU A 225 -14.30 35.64 62.13
C GLU A 225 -13.67 34.48 61.34
N ARG A 226 -13.62 33.31 61.93
CA ARG A 226 -13.11 32.07 61.29
C ARG A 226 -14.00 31.60 60.20
N ILE A 227 -15.32 31.71 60.39
CA ILE A 227 -16.29 31.40 59.30
C ILE A 227 -16.11 32.36 58.12
N SER A 228 -15.97 33.66 58.38
CA SER A 228 -15.75 34.67 57.34
C SER A 228 -14.49 34.41 56.53
N ASP A 229 -13.37 34.06 57.19
CA ASP A 229 -12.10 33.70 56.53
C ASP A 229 -12.29 32.46 55.66
N CYS A 230 -12.93 31.41 56.17
CA CYS A 230 -13.22 30.20 55.41
C CYS A 230 -14.08 30.49 54.15
N LEU A 231 -15.14 31.29 54.27
CA LEU A 231 -16.00 31.66 53.15
C LEU A 231 -15.26 32.49 52.09
N ALA A 232 -14.37 33.40 52.52
CA ALA A 232 -13.52 34.18 51.62
C ALA A 232 -12.60 33.24 50.79
N LYS A 233 -11.95 32.28 51.45
CA LYS A 233 -11.06 31.29 50.80
C LYS A 233 -11.84 30.35 49.87
N ILE A 234 -13.04 29.91 50.25
CA ILE A 234 -13.95 29.15 49.35
C ILE A 234 -14.27 29.96 48.12
N GLY A 235 -14.61 31.25 48.27
CA GLY A 235 -14.92 32.14 47.16
C GLY A 235 -13.75 32.32 46.18
N ILE A 236 -12.53 32.44 46.70
CA ILE A 236 -11.31 32.50 45.87
C ILE A 236 -11.12 31.20 45.10
N SER A 237 -11.20 30.05 45.77
CA SER A 237 -11.01 28.74 45.13
C SER A 237 -12.07 28.43 44.11
N ALA A 238 -13.33 28.82 44.33
CA ALA A 238 -14.43 28.66 43.39
C ALA A 238 -14.24 29.50 42.12
N ARG A 239 -13.81 30.78 42.27
CA ARG A 239 -13.49 31.64 41.10
C ARG A 239 -12.34 31.10 40.30
N PHE A 240 -11.29 30.59 40.93
CA PHE A 240 -10.16 29.94 40.25
C PHE A 240 -10.62 28.71 39.46
N LEU A 241 -11.44 27.86 40.09
CA LEU A 241 -11.99 26.67 39.40
C LEU A 241 -12.85 27.04 38.22
N LEU A 242 -13.67 28.10 38.30
CA LEU A 242 -14.49 28.56 37.20
C LEU A 242 -13.64 29.08 36.02
N SER A 243 -12.57 29.84 36.33
CA SER A 243 -11.61 30.28 35.30
C SER A 243 -10.98 29.10 34.60
N LEU A 244 -10.50 28.10 35.34
CA LEU A 244 -9.89 26.90 34.77
C LEU A 244 -10.85 26.12 33.87
N ILE A 245 -12.13 26.00 34.25
CA ILE A 245 -13.16 25.36 33.44
C ILE A 245 -13.37 26.13 32.13
N ASN A 246 -13.43 27.47 32.20
CA ASN A 246 -13.57 28.31 31.02
C ASN A 246 -12.37 28.15 30.07
N ASP A 247 -11.14 28.12 30.60
CA ASP A 247 -9.94 27.90 29.78
C ASP A 247 -9.96 26.56 29.08
N ILE A 248 -10.43 25.49 29.74
CA ILE A 248 -10.61 24.16 29.12
C ILE A 248 -11.67 24.20 28.00
N LEU A 249 -12.80 24.88 28.24
CA LEU A 249 -13.86 25.00 27.24
C LEU A 249 -13.40 25.80 26.03
N ASP A 250 -12.66 26.88 26.22
CA ASP A 250 -12.11 27.68 25.15
C ASP A 250 -11.09 26.90 24.32
N MET A 251 -10.21 26.14 24.97
CA MET A 251 -9.28 25.22 24.29
C MET A 251 -10.04 24.19 23.46
N SER A 252 -11.10 23.58 23.99
CA SER A 252 -11.94 22.62 23.28
C SER A 252 -12.65 23.26 22.07
N ARG A 253 -13.06 24.53 22.16
CA ARG A 253 -13.64 25.28 21.03
C ARG A 253 -12.61 25.56 19.95
N ILE A 254 -11.36 25.89 20.32
CA ILE A 254 -10.25 26.09 19.39
C ILE A 254 -9.95 24.79 18.65
N GLU A 255 -9.75 23.68 19.39
CA GLU A 255 -9.47 22.36 18.79
C GLU A 255 -10.56 21.86 17.86
N SER A 256 -11.82 22.13 18.20
CA SER A 256 -12.96 21.73 17.34
C SER A 256 -13.22 22.67 16.15
N GLY A 257 -12.43 23.74 15.99
CA GLY A 257 -12.63 24.75 14.95
C GLY A 257 -13.93 25.56 15.12
N ARG A 258 -14.56 25.52 16.29
CA ARG A 258 -15.83 26.21 16.58
C ARG A 258 -15.64 27.58 17.19
N MET A 259 -14.41 28.05 17.32
CA MET A 259 -14.12 29.39 17.79
C MET A 259 -14.53 30.39 16.70
N SER A 260 -15.48 31.27 17.00
CA SER A 260 -15.89 32.38 16.14
C SER A 260 -15.30 33.67 16.70
N LEU A 261 -14.64 34.44 15.85
CA LEU A 261 -14.19 35.79 16.19
C LEU A 261 -15.33 36.74 15.90
N ALA A 262 -15.74 37.55 16.91
CA ALA A 262 -16.67 38.64 16.70
C ALA A 262 -15.92 39.81 16.05
N HIS A 263 -16.44 40.30 14.94
CA HIS A 263 -15.94 41.49 14.24
C HIS A 263 -16.78 42.70 14.64
N GLU A 264 -16.60 43.16 15.87
CA GLU A 264 -17.31 44.33 16.39
C GLU A 264 -16.37 45.52 16.53
N LYS A 265 -16.91 46.72 16.32
CA LYS A 265 -16.17 47.96 16.61
C LYS A 265 -16.09 48.12 18.12
N PHE A 266 -14.91 48.29 18.66
CA PHE A 266 -14.69 48.56 20.07
C PHE A 266 -13.81 49.78 20.23
N ASP A 267 -13.97 50.49 21.36
CA ASP A 267 -13.12 51.62 21.75
C ASP A 267 -11.85 51.03 22.41
N PHE A 268 -10.73 51.22 21.71
CA PHE A 268 -9.43 50.72 22.18
C PHE A 268 -8.96 51.40 23.49
N GLU A 269 -9.27 52.72 23.62
CA GLU A 269 -8.92 53.49 24.84
C GLU A 269 -9.71 53.01 26.07
N GLU A 270 -11.00 52.72 25.87
CA GLU A 270 -11.81 52.14 26.93
C GLU A 270 -11.37 50.72 27.31
N MET A 271 -10.96 49.94 26.34
CA MET A 271 -10.42 48.59 26.57
C MET A 271 -9.15 48.61 27.41
N ILE A 272 -8.20 49.49 27.08
CA ILE A 272 -6.97 49.69 27.85
C ILE A 272 -7.30 50.13 29.27
N LYS A 273 -8.14 51.14 29.46
CA LYS A 273 -8.54 51.62 30.81
C LYS A 273 -9.16 50.49 31.66
N ARG A 274 -10.00 49.66 31.07
CA ARG A 274 -10.61 48.50 31.76
C ARG A 274 -9.59 47.45 32.12
N SER A 275 -8.59 47.21 31.29
CA SER A 275 -7.48 46.28 31.57
C SER A 275 -6.62 46.78 32.73
N GLU A 276 -6.27 48.06 32.75
CA GLU A 276 -5.51 48.69 33.85
C GLU A 276 -6.29 48.59 35.19
N LEU A 277 -7.57 48.91 35.20
CA LEU A 277 -8.42 48.77 36.39
C LEU A 277 -8.50 47.32 36.87
N SER A 278 -8.56 46.34 35.96
CA SER A 278 -8.52 44.93 36.31
C SER A 278 -7.21 44.53 36.95
N PHE A 279 -6.07 44.99 36.43
CA PHE A 279 -4.73 44.74 37.00
C PHE A 279 -4.59 45.38 38.39
N LEU A 280 -5.03 46.60 38.54
CA LEU A 280 -4.97 47.30 39.85
C LEU A 280 -5.89 46.66 40.89
N SER A 281 -7.04 46.10 40.48
CA SER A 281 -7.98 45.44 41.39
C SER A 281 -7.56 44.00 41.75
N ALA A 282 -6.77 43.34 40.94
CA ALA A 282 -6.34 41.95 41.12
C ALA A 282 -5.13 41.77 42.07
N GLY A 283 -4.56 42.80 42.61
CA GLY A 283 -3.51 42.65 43.63
C GLY A 283 -2.24 43.45 43.44
N GLY A 284 -2.26 44.47 42.64
CA GLY A 284 -1.10 45.36 42.49
C GLY A 284 -0.90 46.28 43.67
N ARG A 285 -0.53 45.74 44.86
CA ARG A 285 0.05 46.49 45.97
C ARG A 285 1.54 46.23 46.10
N GLU A 286 2.23 45.95 45.02
CA GLU A 286 3.70 46.00 45.02
C GLU A 286 4.15 46.70 43.73
N GLY A 287 4.78 47.87 43.93
CA GLY A 287 5.15 48.84 42.91
C GLY A 287 5.87 48.23 41.70
N LEU A 288 5.22 48.28 40.55
CA LEU A 288 5.85 48.42 39.26
C LEU A 288 5.64 49.87 38.82
N GLU A 289 6.64 50.72 39.00
CA GLU A 289 6.77 51.94 38.19
C GLU A 289 7.04 51.51 36.74
N ILE A 290 6.13 51.91 35.82
CA ILE A 290 6.31 51.80 34.39
C ILE A 290 6.99 53.09 33.90
#